data_b6ad8a447ea44ea021de7f8a3a4d2ce6
#
_entry.id   b6ad8a447ea44ea021de7f8a3a4d2ce6
#
_cell.length_a   1.000
_cell.length_b   1.000
_cell.length_c   1.000
_cell.angle_alpha   90.00
_cell.angle_beta   90.00
_cell.angle_gamma   90.00
#
_symmetry.space_group_name_H-M   'P 1'
#
loop_
_entity.id
_entity.type
_entity.pdbx_description
1 polymer ?
#
loop_
_entity_poly.entity_id
_entity_poly.type
_entity_poly.pdbx_seq_one_letter_code
_entity_poly.pdbx_strand_id
1 'polypeptide(L)'
;MDVKDRLLADLRRRGYLADGAGAGCGIAVTRWGEPAWRAVPAAGEAGAPQALMDATVRQRRLVEVAFAEPACGDDACAAWVENVFSALELGFVCGHARDLCDRYCALTELADLKVGMVVAVGEHPYSVTGRKFGHIGLYLGDGAVMDCVEGRVRRAPLDAWLSTYGVMRAPRWGWLAGINLSLA
;
A
#
# COMPACT_ATOMS: atom_id res chain seq x y z
N MET A 1 24.07 -6.74 12.85
CA MET A 1 23.26 -5.93 11.94
C MET A 1 21.89 -6.59 11.90
N ASP A 2 20.89 -5.89 12.38
CA ASP A 2 19.52 -6.37 12.48
C ASP A 2 18.93 -6.63 11.08
N VAL A 3 17.92 -7.50 11.01
CA VAL A 3 17.18 -7.81 9.76
C VAL A 3 16.62 -6.52 9.14
N LYS A 4 16.10 -5.62 9.97
CA LYS A 4 15.63 -4.31 9.58
C LYS A 4 16.70 -3.45 8.91
N ASP A 5 17.93 -3.44 9.47
CA ASP A 5 19.05 -2.67 8.92
C ASP A 5 19.51 -3.22 7.57
N ARG A 6 19.48 -4.54 7.39
CA ARG A 6 19.80 -5.18 6.09
C ARG A 6 18.76 -4.82 5.04
N LEU A 7 17.50 -4.83 5.44
CA LEU A 7 16.38 -4.45 4.59
C LEU A 7 16.50 -3.00 4.11
N LEU A 8 16.69 -2.07 5.04
CA LEU A 8 16.84 -0.65 4.72
C LEU A 8 18.05 -0.39 3.82
N ALA A 9 19.16 -1.08 4.06
CA ALA A 9 20.35 -0.99 3.21
C ALA A 9 20.09 -1.54 1.79
N ASP A 10 19.30 -2.62 1.66
CA ASP A 10 18.94 -3.18 0.36
C ASP A 10 17.98 -2.27 -0.42
N LEU A 11 16.99 -1.70 0.27
CA LEU A 11 16.05 -0.75 -0.31
C LEU A 11 16.76 0.53 -0.81
N ARG A 12 17.76 1.04 -0.05
CA ARG A 12 18.60 2.17 -0.49
C ARG A 12 19.42 1.82 -1.72
N ARG A 13 20.09 0.65 -1.73
CA ARG A 13 20.86 0.22 -2.89
C ARG A 13 20.02 0.08 -4.15
N ARG A 14 18.75 -0.27 -4.01
CA ARG A 14 17.80 -0.43 -5.13
C ARG A 14 17.13 0.87 -5.52
N GLY A 15 17.42 1.99 -4.82
CA GLY A 15 16.82 3.30 -5.09
C GLY A 15 15.38 3.44 -4.60
N TYR A 16 14.91 2.56 -3.72
CA TYR A 16 13.56 2.66 -3.13
C TYR A 16 13.50 3.63 -1.95
N LEU A 17 14.65 3.91 -1.32
CA LEU A 17 14.76 4.87 -0.23
C LEU A 17 15.83 5.89 -0.58
N ALA A 18 15.51 7.18 -0.44
CA ALA A 18 16.50 8.25 -0.54
C ALA A 18 17.43 8.21 0.68
N ASP A 19 18.71 8.56 0.49
CA ASP A 19 19.64 8.76 1.58
C ASP A 19 19.12 9.89 2.48
N GLY A 20 18.85 9.57 3.75
CA GLY A 20 18.30 10.54 4.71
C GLY A 20 16.78 10.47 4.95
N ALA A 21 16.04 9.55 4.36
CA ALA A 21 14.66 9.29 4.71
C ALA A 21 14.58 8.66 6.11
N GLY A 22 14.78 9.49 7.10
CA GLY A 22 14.59 9.22 8.53
C GLY A 22 13.84 10.39 9.15
N ALA A 23 12.71 10.09 9.77
CA ALA A 23 11.98 10.99 10.66
C ALA A 23 11.62 12.38 10.10
N GLY A 24 10.75 12.40 9.14
CA GLY A 24 10.04 13.61 8.75
C GLY A 24 8.66 13.22 8.27
N CYS A 25 7.75 12.97 9.20
CA CYS A 25 6.34 12.78 8.89
C CYS A 25 5.79 14.07 8.31
N GLY A 26 5.93 14.24 7.01
CA GLY A 26 5.22 15.28 6.28
C GLY A 26 3.75 14.91 6.22
N ILE A 27 2.88 15.80 6.64
CA ILE A 27 1.45 15.69 6.46
C ILE A 27 1.18 15.55 4.95
N ALA A 28 0.79 14.37 4.51
CA ALA A 28 0.42 14.17 3.14
C ALA A 28 -1.01 14.68 2.93
N VAL A 29 -1.15 15.65 2.04
CA VAL A 29 -2.48 16.03 1.53
C VAL A 29 -2.76 15.18 0.32
N THR A 30 -3.90 14.52 0.29
CA THR A 30 -4.31 13.74 -0.88
C THR A 30 -4.47 14.65 -2.09
N ARG A 31 -4.31 14.09 -3.28
CA ARG A 31 -4.57 14.77 -4.55
C ARG A 31 -5.98 15.40 -4.62
N TRP A 32 -6.89 14.96 -3.76
CA TRP A 32 -8.27 15.44 -3.63
C TRP A 32 -8.50 16.35 -2.42
N GLY A 33 -7.42 16.86 -1.79
CA GLY A 33 -7.52 17.84 -0.69
C GLY A 33 -7.82 17.27 0.68
N GLU A 34 -7.94 15.94 0.83
CA GLU A 34 -8.14 15.33 2.15
C GLU A 34 -6.81 14.99 2.82
N PRO A 35 -6.67 15.23 4.15
CA PRO A 35 -5.47 14.80 4.88
C PRO A 35 -5.37 13.26 4.87
N ALA A 36 -4.26 12.72 4.40
CA ALA A 36 -4.04 11.27 4.29
C ALA A 36 -3.95 10.53 5.64
N TRP A 37 -3.91 11.26 6.75
CA TRP A 37 -3.64 10.72 8.09
C TRP A 37 -4.82 10.87 9.07
N ARG A 38 -6.04 10.95 8.64
CA ARG A 38 -7.13 10.80 9.59
C ARG A 38 -6.95 9.47 10.30
N ALA A 39 -6.82 9.52 11.63
CA ALA A 39 -6.87 8.33 12.43
C ALA A 39 -8.05 7.48 11.98
N VAL A 40 -7.81 6.21 11.67
CA VAL A 40 -8.91 5.29 11.41
C VAL A 40 -9.64 5.16 12.74
N PRO A 41 -10.94 5.49 12.80
CA PRO A 41 -11.70 5.25 14.02
C PRO A 41 -11.55 3.79 14.41
N ALA A 42 -11.34 3.52 15.69
CA ALA A 42 -11.27 2.15 16.19
C ALA A 42 -12.59 1.42 15.86
N ALA A 43 -12.51 0.12 15.63
CA ALA A 43 -13.69 -0.67 15.35
C ALA A 43 -14.72 -0.49 16.49
N GLY A 44 -15.91 0.01 16.17
CA GLY A 44 -16.96 0.35 17.14
C GLY A 44 -17.11 1.86 17.43
N GLU A 45 -16.17 2.70 16.97
CA GLU A 45 -16.33 4.15 17.05
C GLU A 45 -17.24 4.68 15.93
N ALA A 46 -17.92 5.79 16.21
CA ALA A 46 -18.78 6.44 15.22
C ALA A 46 -17.95 6.87 13.99
N GLY A 47 -18.35 6.41 12.80
CA GLY A 47 -17.65 6.67 11.55
C GLY A 47 -16.55 5.67 11.18
N ALA A 48 -16.37 4.59 11.94
CA ALA A 48 -15.50 3.49 11.54
C ALA A 48 -16.03 2.85 10.23
N PRO A 49 -15.15 2.60 9.25
CA PRO A 49 -15.54 1.89 8.04
C PRO A 49 -16.17 0.52 8.36
N GLN A 50 -17.30 0.20 7.73
CA GLN A 50 -18.00 -1.08 7.97
C GLN A 50 -17.10 -2.29 7.68
N ALA A 51 -16.30 -2.19 6.62
CA ALA A 51 -15.36 -3.25 6.26
C ALA A 51 -14.32 -3.53 7.35
N LEU A 52 -13.95 -2.52 8.17
CA LEU A 52 -13.07 -2.71 9.32
C LEU A 52 -13.80 -3.35 10.52
N MET A 53 -15.10 -3.15 10.65
CA MET A 53 -15.91 -3.84 11.66
C MET A 53 -15.90 -5.36 11.43
N ASP A 54 -16.02 -5.77 10.18
CA ASP A 54 -16.07 -7.17 9.76
C ASP A 54 -14.67 -7.80 9.56
N ALA A 55 -13.63 -6.97 9.60
CA ALA A 55 -12.26 -7.39 9.39
C ALA A 55 -11.69 -8.18 10.60
N THR A 56 -10.77 -9.09 10.32
CA THR A 56 -10.02 -9.79 11.37
C THR A 56 -9.12 -8.82 12.15
N VAL A 57 -8.65 -9.25 13.32
CA VAL A 57 -7.68 -8.47 14.10
C VAL A 57 -6.42 -8.17 13.29
N ARG A 58 -5.94 -9.13 12.47
CA ARG A 58 -4.75 -8.96 11.63
C ARG A 58 -4.96 -7.93 10.53
N GLN A 59 -6.13 -7.92 9.90
CA GLN A 59 -6.47 -6.91 8.88
C GLN A 59 -6.56 -5.51 9.50
N ARG A 60 -7.23 -5.37 10.65
CA ARG A 60 -7.29 -4.09 11.37
C ARG A 60 -5.91 -3.58 11.74
N ARG A 61 -5.06 -4.47 12.27
CA ARG A 61 -3.69 -4.11 12.65
C ARG A 61 -2.86 -3.65 11.44
N LEU A 62 -3.04 -4.30 10.27
CA LEU A 62 -2.38 -3.87 9.04
C LEU A 62 -2.79 -2.44 8.66
N VAL A 63 -4.07 -2.13 8.73
CA VAL A 63 -4.58 -0.78 8.43
C VAL A 63 -4.03 0.26 9.41
N GLU A 64 -4.00 -0.03 10.72
CA GLU A 64 -3.39 0.85 11.71
C GLU A 64 -1.91 1.15 11.40
N VAL A 65 -1.14 0.10 11.05
CA VAL A 65 0.26 0.26 10.67
C VAL A 65 0.40 1.07 9.39
N ALA A 66 -0.45 0.84 8.38
CA ALA A 66 -0.43 1.61 7.14
C ALA A 66 -0.64 3.11 7.37
N PHE A 67 -1.49 3.50 8.34
CA PHE A 67 -1.68 4.90 8.72
C PHE A 67 -0.49 5.49 9.49
N ALA A 68 0.26 4.66 10.21
CA ALA A 68 1.43 5.08 10.98
C ALA A 68 2.74 5.05 10.17
N GLU A 69 2.78 4.28 9.08
CA GLU A 69 4.00 4.11 8.28
C GLU A 69 4.33 5.38 7.51
N PRO A 70 5.52 5.96 7.69
CA PRO A 70 5.92 7.17 6.99
C PRO A 70 6.06 6.93 5.48
N ALA A 71 5.93 7.98 4.72
CA ALA A 71 6.18 7.93 3.29
C ALA A 71 7.64 7.52 3.01
N CYS A 72 7.81 6.73 1.97
CA CYS A 72 9.12 6.46 1.37
C CYS A 72 9.47 7.57 0.36
N GLY A 73 10.68 7.52 -0.20
CA GLY A 73 11.08 8.45 -1.26
C GLY A 73 10.20 8.40 -2.51
N ASP A 74 10.53 9.22 -3.48
CA ASP A 74 9.85 9.23 -4.77
C ASP A 74 9.88 7.85 -5.43
N ASP A 75 8.83 7.51 -6.17
CA ASP A 75 8.69 6.22 -6.87
C ASP A 75 8.78 4.95 -5.98
N ALA A 76 8.57 5.09 -4.68
CA ALA A 76 8.75 4.03 -3.69
C ALA A 76 7.40 3.41 -3.20
N CYS A 77 6.39 3.35 -4.06
CA CYS A 77 5.07 2.79 -3.70
C CYS A 77 5.16 1.34 -3.20
N ALA A 78 5.97 0.51 -3.84
CA ALA A 78 6.18 -0.88 -3.42
C ALA A 78 6.93 -0.96 -2.08
N ALA A 79 7.98 -0.16 -1.90
CA ALA A 79 8.74 -0.12 -0.66
C ALA A 79 7.88 0.30 0.54
N TRP A 80 6.95 1.26 0.34
CA TRP A 80 6.02 1.65 1.39
C TRP A 80 5.10 0.49 1.80
N VAL A 81 4.50 -0.21 0.83
CA VAL A 81 3.67 -1.39 1.12
C VAL A 81 4.48 -2.48 1.82
N GLU A 82 5.70 -2.73 1.37
CA GLU A 82 6.60 -3.72 1.98
C GLU A 82 6.95 -3.35 3.43
N ASN A 83 7.19 -2.06 3.72
CA ASN A 83 7.43 -1.57 5.07
C ASN A 83 6.22 -1.81 5.99
N VAL A 84 4.99 -1.55 5.51
CA VAL A 84 3.77 -1.83 6.27
C VAL A 84 3.69 -3.31 6.66
N PHE A 85 3.96 -4.23 5.73
CA PHE A 85 3.96 -5.67 6.02
C PHE A 85 5.12 -6.09 6.92
N SER A 86 6.29 -5.51 6.74
CA SER A 86 7.48 -5.78 7.57
C SER A 86 7.28 -5.32 9.02
N ALA A 87 6.62 -4.18 9.23
CA ALA A 87 6.32 -3.68 10.58
C ALA A 87 5.36 -4.59 11.37
N LEU A 88 4.65 -5.47 10.69
CA LEU A 88 3.78 -6.48 11.29
C LEU A 88 4.46 -7.85 11.44
N GLU A 89 5.76 -7.94 11.16
CA GLU A 89 6.50 -9.21 11.18
C GLU A 89 5.90 -10.29 10.27
N LEU A 90 5.16 -9.90 9.24
CA LEU A 90 4.54 -10.79 8.26
C LEU A 90 5.53 -11.36 7.22
N GLY A 91 6.81 -11.20 7.47
CA GLY A 91 7.86 -11.62 6.56
C GLY A 91 8.32 -10.50 5.65
N PHE A 92 9.28 -10.84 4.79
CA PHE A 92 9.91 -9.89 3.89
C PHE A 92 9.63 -10.25 2.44
N VAL A 93 9.07 -9.30 1.74
CA VAL A 93 8.87 -9.36 0.28
C VAL A 93 9.55 -8.13 -0.31
N CYS A 94 10.22 -8.28 -1.42
CA CYS A 94 10.71 -7.12 -2.15
C CYS A 94 10.57 -7.30 -3.66
N GLY A 95 10.35 -6.18 -4.33
CA GLY A 95 10.22 -6.12 -5.79
C GLY A 95 9.65 -4.79 -6.22
N HIS A 96 9.58 -4.60 -7.53
CA HIS A 96 8.80 -3.51 -8.08
C HIS A 96 7.30 -3.84 -8.02
N ALA A 97 6.45 -2.83 -8.10
CA ALA A 97 5.00 -3.03 -8.09
C ALA A 97 4.54 -4.02 -9.16
N ARG A 98 5.18 -4.00 -10.34
CA ARG A 98 4.94 -5.00 -11.41
C ARG A 98 5.23 -6.42 -10.94
N ASP A 99 6.39 -6.64 -10.31
CA ASP A 99 6.80 -7.98 -9.87
C ASP A 99 5.86 -8.50 -8.77
N LEU A 100 5.46 -7.62 -7.84
CA LEU A 100 4.50 -7.95 -6.79
C LEU A 100 3.12 -8.22 -7.35
N CYS A 101 2.68 -7.42 -8.34
CA CYS A 101 1.43 -7.61 -9.05
C CYS A 101 1.40 -8.98 -9.75
N ASP A 102 2.45 -9.32 -10.49
CA ASP A 102 2.52 -10.56 -11.25
C ASP A 102 2.62 -11.81 -10.36
N ARG A 103 3.25 -11.70 -9.19
CA ARG A 103 3.39 -12.83 -8.26
C ARG A 103 2.17 -13.05 -7.37
N TYR A 104 1.53 -11.98 -6.93
CA TYR A 104 0.58 -12.05 -5.81
C TYR A 104 -0.83 -11.56 -6.14
N CYS A 105 -1.03 -10.83 -7.25
CA CYS A 105 -2.33 -10.30 -7.63
C CYS A 105 -2.96 -11.12 -8.75
N ALA A 106 -3.78 -12.09 -8.39
CA ALA A 106 -4.48 -12.95 -9.35
C ALA A 106 -5.98 -12.62 -9.49
N LEU A 107 -6.53 -11.79 -8.58
CA LEU A 107 -7.96 -11.51 -8.53
C LEU A 107 -8.29 -10.20 -9.27
N THR A 108 -9.48 -10.17 -9.87
CA THR A 108 -10.01 -9.03 -10.65
C THR A 108 -11.43 -8.63 -10.25
N GLU A 109 -12.16 -9.54 -9.58
CA GLU A 109 -13.53 -9.31 -9.20
C GLU A 109 -13.62 -8.50 -7.89
N LEU A 110 -14.32 -7.37 -7.90
CA LEU A 110 -14.45 -6.50 -6.71
C LEU A 110 -15.03 -7.22 -5.49
N ALA A 111 -15.85 -8.23 -5.71
CA ALA A 111 -16.41 -9.04 -4.62
C ALA A 111 -15.34 -9.83 -3.83
N ASP A 112 -14.19 -10.09 -4.44
CA ASP A 112 -13.08 -10.79 -3.82
C ASP A 112 -12.09 -9.88 -3.11
N LEU A 113 -12.22 -8.55 -3.31
CA LEU A 113 -11.32 -7.57 -2.72
C LEU A 113 -11.61 -7.41 -1.23
N LYS A 114 -10.60 -7.70 -0.40
CA LYS A 114 -10.72 -7.66 1.07
C LYS A 114 -9.71 -6.69 1.68
N VAL A 115 -10.07 -6.14 2.84
CA VAL A 115 -9.18 -5.28 3.64
C VAL A 115 -7.81 -5.94 3.80
N GLY A 116 -6.76 -5.19 3.54
CA GLY A 116 -5.38 -5.66 3.64
C GLY A 116 -4.83 -6.35 2.39
N MET A 117 -5.63 -6.52 1.35
CA MET A 117 -5.08 -6.90 0.04
C MET A 117 -4.36 -5.72 -0.61
N VAL A 118 -3.31 -6.02 -1.36
CA VAL A 118 -2.69 -5.05 -2.26
C VAL A 118 -3.50 -4.95 -3.54
N VAL A 119 -3.61 -3.73 -4.07
CA VAL A 119 -4.18 -3.42 -5.38
C VAL A 119 -3.05 -2.90 -6.24
N ALA A 120 -2.83 -3.49 -7.41
CA ALA A 120 -1.66 -3.19 -8.21
C ALA A 120 -1.95 -3.19 -9.72
N VAL A 121 -1.13 -2.43 -10.45
CA VAL A 121 -1.04 -2.44 -11.91
C VAL A 121 0.41 -2.64 -12.31
N GLY A 122 0.63 -3.44 -13.37
CA GLY A 122 1.98 -3.69 -13.87
C GLY A 122 2.61 -2.49 -14.59
N GLU A 123 1.81 -1.53 -15.06
CA GLU A 123 2.27 -0.33 -15.73
C GLU A 123 1.18 0.76 -15.77
N HIS A 124 1.61 2.03 -15.82
CA HIS A 124 0.74 3.19 -16.05
C HIS A 124 1.50 4.32 -16.77
N PRO A 125 0.81 5.26 -17.47
CA PRO A 125 1.47 6.20 -18.38
C PRO A 125 2.05 7.46 -17.70
N TYR A 126 1.83 7.69 -16.42
CA TYR A 126 2.06 8.99 -15.76
C TYR A 126 3.51 9.29 -15.40
N SER A 127 4.39 8.30 -15.43
CA SER A 127 5.83 8.49 -15.26
C SER A 127 6.62 7.42 -16.03
N VAL A 128 7.91 7.68 -16.25
CA VAL A 128 8.83 6.68 -16.84
C VAL A 128 8.91 5.45 -15.92
N THR A 129 9.01 5.69 -14.62
CA THR A 129 9.06 4.65 -13.59
C THR A 129 7.75 3.84 -13.57
N GLY A 130 6.60 4.51 -13.65
CA GLY A 130 5.30 3.86 -13.72
C GLY A 130 5.09 2.99 -14.94
N ARG A 131 5.61 3.38 -16.10
CA ARG A 131 5.60 2.54 -17.31
C ARG A 131 6.44 1.28 -17.16
N LYS A 132 7.54 1.37 -16.43
CA LYS A 132 8.47 0.26 -16.26
C LYS A 132 8.09 -0.67 -15.10
N PHE A 133 7.67 -0.10 -13.98
CA PHE A 133 7.56 -0.80 -12.71
C PHE A 133 6.14 -0.86 -12.14
N GLY A 134 5.18 -0.14 -12.75
CA GLY A 134 3.79 -0.15 -12.31
C GLY A 134 3.53 0.69 -11.07
N HIS A 135 2.40 0.40 -10.40
CA HIS A 135 1.99 1.05 -9.16
C HIS A 135 1.25 0.08 -8.25
N ILE A 136 1.32 0.30 -6.94
CA ILE A 136 0.72 -0.56 -5.93
C ILE A 136 0.24 0.27 -4.75
N GLY A 137 -0.88 -0.15 -4.17
CA GLY A 137 -1.44 0.39 -2.94
C GLY A 137 -2.07 -0.69 -2.10
N LEU A 138 -2.58 -0.30 -0.94
CA LEU A 138 -3.21 -1.17 0.05
C LEU A 138 -4.71 -0.86 0.14
N TYR A 139 -5.56 -1.85 0.01
CA TYR A 139 -7.00 -1.68 0.19
C TYR A 139 -7.37 -1.63 1.66
N LEU A 140 -8.03 -0.54 2.07
CA LEU A 140 -8.40 -0.28 3.45
C LEU A 140 -9.83 -0.72 3.82
N GLY A 141 -10.61 -1.11 2.82
CA GLY A 141 -12.05 -1.31 2.97
C GLY A 141 -12.86 -0.09 2.55
N ASP A 142 -14.18 -0.26 2.44
CA ASP A 142 -15.19 0.77 2.10
C ASP A 142 -14.80 1.65 0.90
N GLY A 143 -14.23 1.01 -0.12
CA GLY A 143 -13.85 1.69 -1.35
C GLY A 143 -12.66 2.65 -1.21
N ALA A 144 -11.75 2.41 -0.27
CA ALA A 144 -10.56 3.23 -0.08
C ALA A 144 -9.25 2.45 -0.33
N VAL A 145 -8.32 3.07 -1.04
CA VAL A 145 -6.95 2.58 -1.26
C VAL A 145 -5.96 3.58 -0.69
N MET A 146 -4.94 3.10 -0.03
CA MET A 146 -3.80 3.90 0.43
C MET A 146 -2.56 3.53 -0.37
N ASP A 147 -1.82 4.52 -0.84
CA ASP A 147 -0.59 4.35 -1.61
C ASP A 147 0.45 5.43 -1.26
N CYS A 148 1.68 5.24 -1.72
CA CYS A 148 2.73 6.25 -1.63
C CYS A 148 3.06 6.75 -3.04
N VAL A 149 2.89 8.06 -3.27
CA VAL A 149 3.13 8.72 -4.55
C VAL A 149 3.92 10.01 -4.31
N GLU A 150 4.98 10.21 -5.09
CA GLU A 150 5.82 11.42 -4.98
C GLU A 150 6.27 11.70 -3.54
N GLY A 151 6.72 10.66 -2.84
CA GLY A 151 7.16 10.77 -1.45
C GLY A 151 6.05 11.09 -0.45
N ARG A 152 4.78 10.83 -0.78
CA ARG A 152 3.62 11.11 0.07
C ARG A 152 2.71 9.90 0.17
N VAL A 153 2.37 9.52 1.39
CA VAL A 153 1.27 8.57 1.62
C VAL A 153 -0.05 9.31 1.44
N ARG A 154 -0.96 8.73 0.69
CA ARG A 154 -2.28 9.31 0.44
C ARG A 154 -3.36 8.22 0.47
N ARG A 155 -4.59 8.64 0.70
CA ARG A 155 -5.78 7.82 0.56
C ARG A 155 -6.59 8.29 -0.64
N ALA A 156 -7.04 7.37 -1.46
CA ALA A 156 -7.86 7.64 -2.64
C ALA A 156 -9.10 6.76 -2.66
N PRO A 157 -10.22 7.22 -3.22
CA PRO A 157 -11.33 6.35 -3.56
C PRO A 157 -10.88 5.25 -4.52
N LEU A 158 -11.34 4.02 -4.31
CA LEU A 158 -10.96 2.86 -5.10
C LEU A 158 -11.28 3.05 -6.59
N ASP A 159 -12.47 3.53 -6.90
CA ASP A 159 -12.92 3.80 -8.28
C ASP A 159 -12.01 4.83 -8.99
N ALA A 160 -11.65 5.90 -8.30
CA ALA A 160 -10.71 6.89 -8.80
C ALA A 160 -9.30 6.30 -8.99
N TRP A 161 -8.84 5.44 -8.07
CA TRP A 161 -7.56 4.76 -8.17
C TRP A 161 -7.54 3.80 -9.37
N LEU A 162 -8.57 2.96 -9.50
CA LEU A 162 -8.71 2.01 -10.61
C LEU A 162 -8.79 2.71 -11.97
N SER A 163 -9.57 3.78 -12.08
CA SER A 163 -9.69 4.54 -13.33
C SER A 163 -8.41 5.30 -13.68
N THR A 164 -7.67 5.79 -12.68
CA THR A 164 -6.40 6.48 -12.90
C THR A 164 -5.32 5.52 -13.37
N TYR A 165 -5.08 4.43 -12.66
CA TYR A 165 -3.95 3.55 -12.94
C TYR A 165 -4.28 2.41 -13.90
N GLY A 166 -5.56 2.09 -14.08
CA GLY A 166 -6.02 0.99 -14.93
C GLY A 166 -6.06 1.29 -16.44
N VAL A 167 -5.55 2.44 -16.90
CA VAL A 167 -5.68 2.87 -18.30
C VAL A 167 -4.84 2.08 -19.28
N MET A 168 -3.75 1.45 -18.86
CA MET A 168 -2.88 0.64 -19.72
C MET A 168 -3.08 -0.86 -19.49
N ARG A 169 -3.31 -1.26 -18.26
CA ARG A 169 -3.59 -2.65 -17.87
C ARG A 169 -4.63 -2.68 -16.77
N ALA A 170 -5.48 -3.70 -16.80
CA ALA A 170 -6.46 -3.92 -15.75
C ALA A 170 -5.78 -4.07 -14.38
N PRO A 171 -6.22 -3.34 -13.35
CA PRO A 171 -5.76 -3.53 -11.99
C PRO A 171 -6.10 -4.94 -11.50
N ARG A 172 -5.24 -5.48 -10.65
CA ARG A 172 -5.41 -6.77 -10.00
C ARG A 172 -5.14 -6.63 -8.51
N TRP A 173 -5.65 -7.54 -7.72
CA TRP A 173 -5.43 -7.57 -6.27
C TRP A 173 -5.16 -8.96 -5.75
N GLY A 174 -4.63 -9.00 -4.55
CA GLY A 174 -4.31 -10.24 -3.87
C GLY A 174 -3.60 -10.03 -2.55
N TRP A 175 -3.29 -11.12 -1.91
CA TRP A 175 -2.55 -11.14 -0.65
C TRP A 175 -1.06 -11.06 -0.90
N LEU A 176 -0.41 -10.02 -0.41
CA LEU A 176 1.06 -9.89 -0.51
C LEU A 176 1.73 -11.08 0.17
N ALA A 177 2.76 -11.64 -0.47
CA ALA A 177 3.44 -12.87 -0.05
C ALA A 177 2.52 -14.10 0.08
N GLY A 178 1.29 -14.05 -0.44
CA GLY A 178 0.31 -15.11 -0.25
C GLY A 178 -0.26 -15.20 1.18
N ILE A 179 0.00 -14.19 2.03
CA ILE A 179 -0.43 -14.18 3.43
C ILE A 179 -1.88 -13.71 3.52
N ASN A 180 -2.80 -14.66 3.63
CA ASN A 180 -4.22 -14.36 3.77
C ASN A 180 -4.54 -13.87 5.19
N LEU A 181 -4.75 -12.56 5.34
CA LEU A 181 -5.07 -11.93 6.62
C LEU A 181 -6.54 -12.07 7.02
N SER A 182 -7.42 -12.57 6.12
CA SER A 182 -8.82 -12.82 6.44
C SER A 182 -9.04 -14.16 7.15
N LEU A 183 -8.03 -14.98 7.26
CA LEU A 183 -8.06 -16.21 8.06
C LEU A 183 -7.74 -15.85 9.52
N ALA A 184 -8.60 -16.33 10.44
CA ALA A 184 -8.45 -16.12 11.88
C ALA A 184 -7.24 -16.89 12.43
#